data_f9c60700f96e02d8235e6bf923c2eb01
#
_entry.id   f9c60700f96e02d8235e6bf923c2eb01
#
_cell.length_a   1.000
_cell.length_b   1.000
_cell.length_c   1.000
_cell.angle_alpha   90.00
_cell.angle_beta   90.00
_cell.angle_gamma   90.00
#
_symmetry.space_group_name_H-M   'P 1'
#
loop_
_entity.id
_entity.type
_entity.pdbx_description
1 polymer ?
#
loop_
_entity_poly.entity_id
_entity_poly.type
_entity_poly.pdbx_seq_one_letter_code
_entity_poly.pdbx_strand_id
1 'polypeptide(L)'
;MPAPHVPDFIDGKIGYYALAGETSISEGTIEAVRASAQVALTGADTIASGQAQHIFSLCRPPGHHASRDQYGGYCFINNAAIAAQYMRENGAAKVAILDVDFHHGNGTQAIFYDRADVLFLSLHGDPKHAFPHFLGYADEVGHGKGDGYNINYPMAPQTPYDKWVEALDHAIASIRSYAPDSLIVSFGADTFEHDPISFFKLKSDDYFDMGARINALGLPTLTVMEGGYAVKDIGINTVNFLIGLER
;
A
#
# COMPACT_ATOMS: atom_id res chain seq x y z
N MET A 1 -16.28 -9.53 -0.81
CA MET A 1 -15.97 -10.94 -1.14
C MET A 1 -16.28 -11.15 -2.61
N PRO A 2 -15.40 -11.82 -3.40
CA PRO A 2 -15.72 -12.16 -4.77
C PRO A 2 -16.99 -13.04 -4.83
N ALA A 3 -17.67 -13.01 -5.97
CA ALA A 3 -18.83 -13.86 -6.17
C ALA A 3 -18.44 -15.33 -6.03
N PRO A 4 -19.28 -16.21 -5.44
CA PRO A 4 -18.92 -17.60 -5.15
C PRO A 4 -18.77 -18.48 -6.40
N HIS A 5 -19.20 -17.99 -7.55
CA HIS A 5 -19.18 -18.73 -8.82
C HIS A 5 -18.49 -17.92 -9.91
N VAL A 6 -17.45 -18.50 -10.52
CA VAL A 6 -16.75 -17.89 -11.68
C VAL A 6 -17.64 -18.05 -12.91
N PRO A 7 -17.96 -16.96 -13.63
CA PRO A 7 -18.76 -17.03 -14.86
C PRO A 7 -18.02 -17.74 -16.00
N ASP A 8 -18.76 -18.38 -16.89
CA ASP A 8 -18.19 -19.05 -18.07
C ASP A 8 -17.92 -18.08 -19.22
N PHE A 9 -18.77 -17.07 -19.41
CA PHE A 9 -18.65 -16.08 -20.48
C PHE A 9 -17.62 -14.99 -20.16
N ILE A 10 -16.97 -14.47 -21.20
CA ILE A 10 -15.90 -13.46 -21.09
C ILE A 10 -16.37 -12.17 -20.39
N ASP A 11 -17.57 -11.68 -20.68
CA ASP A 11 -18.09 -10.46 -20.06
C ASP A 11 -18.29 -10.64 -18.53
N GLY A 12 -18.78 -11.82 -18.12
CA GLY A 12 -18.88 -12.16 -16.71
C GLY A 12 -17.52 -12.33 -16.04
N LYS A 13 -16.53 -12.92 -16.76
CA LYS A 13 -15.16 -13.05 -16.24
C LYS A 13 -14.50 -11.69 -16.05
N ILE A 14 -14.71 -10.74 -16.95
CA ILE A 14 -14.23 -9.35 -16.78
C ILE A 14 -14.80 -8.76 -15.50
N GLY A 15 -16.11 -8.82 -15.27
CA GLY A 15 -16.75 -8.32 -14.07
C GLY A 15 -16.38 -9.07 -12.78
N TYR A 16 -15.91 -10.32 -12.89
CA TYR A 16 -15.44 -11.10 -11.75
C TYR A 16 -14.00 -10.75 -11.35
N TYR A 17 -13.08 -10.63 -12.32
CA TYR A 17 -11.65 -10.42 -12.07
C TYR A 17 -11.23 -8.96 -12.08
N ALA A 18 -11.97 -8.07 -12.73
CA ALA A 18 -11.65 -6.66 -12.81
C ALA A 18 -12.41 -5.87 -11.73
N LEU A 19 -11.67 -5.19 -10.87
CA LEU A 19 -12.23 -4.29 -9.85
C LEU A 19 -12.92 -3.08 -10.49
N ALA A 20 -12.35 -2.56 -11.58
CA ALA A 20 -12.87 -1.44 -12.35
C ALA A 20 -12.32 -1.46 -13.78
N GLY A 21 -12.86 -0.64 -14.68
CA GLY A 21 -12.60 -0.69 -16.13
C GLY A 21 -11.39 0.10 -16.61
N GLU A 22 -10.72 0.87 -15.74
CA GLU A 22 -9.59 1.76 -16.12
C GLU A 22 -8.25 1.05 -16.26
N THR A 23 -8.14 -0.18 -15.76
CA THR A 23 -6.88 -0.95 -15.76
C THR A 23 -6.75 -1.77 -17.04
N SER A 24 -6.17 -1.15 -18.07
CA SER A 24 -6.03 -1.74 -19.40
C SER A 24 -4.90 -2.76 -19.47
N ILE A 25 -5.14 -3.87 -20.19
CA ILE A 25 -4.13 -4.86 -20.54
C ILE A 25 -3.69 -4.60 -21.99
N SER A 26 -2.39 -4.46 -22.20
CA SER A 26 -1.77 -4.20 -23.51
C SER A 26 -0.57 -5.13 -23.73
N GLU A 27 0.05 -5.06 -24.91
CA GLU A 27 1.34 -5.69 -25.16
C GLU A 27 2.39 -5.19 -24.15
N GLY A 28 3.15 -6.11 -23.56
CA GLY A 28 4.16 -5.82 -22.55
C GLY A 28 3.63 -5.71 -21.10
N THR A 29 2.31 -5.72 -20.87
CA THR A 29 1.75 -5.63 -19.52
C THR A 29 2.28 -6.74 -18.59
N ILE A 30 2.29 -8.00 -19.05
CA ILE A 30 2.72 -9.14 -18.24
C ILE A 30 4.21 -9.06 -17.88
N GLU A 31 5.06 -8.63 -18.81
CA GLU A 31 6.49 -8.42 -18.58
C GLU A 31 6.71 -7.33 -17.54
N ALA A 32 6.03 -6.19 -17.65
CA ALA A 32 6.12 -5.08 -16.70
C ALA A 32 5.62 -5.50 -15.30
N VAL A 33 4.50 -6.22 -15.22
CA VAL A 33 3.93 -6.74 -13.96
C VAL A 33 4.90 -7.68 -13.25
N ARG A 34 5.51 -8.62 -13.99
CA ARG A 34 6.50 -9.55 -13.43
C ARG A 34 7.77 -8.83 -12.98
N ALA A 35 8.25 -7.87 -13.77
CA ALA A 35 9.42 -7.08 -13.42
C ALA A 35 9.16 -6.26 -12.14
N SER A 36 7.99 -5.63 -12.02
CA SER A 36 7.58 -4.88 -10.82
C SER A 36 7.58 -5.77 -9.57
N ALA A 37 6.97 -6.95 -9.64
CA ALA A 37 6.97 -7.91 -8.54
C ALA A 37 8.39 -8.38 -8.18
N GLN A 38 9.28 -8.59 -9.16
CA GLN A 38 10.68 -8.95 -8.92
C GLN A 38 11.47 -7.84 -8.25
N VAL A 39 11.21 -6.57 -8.57
CA VAL A 39 11.82 -5.42 -7.90
C VAL A 39 11.44 -5.42 -6.41
N ALA A 40 10.17 -5.65 -6.07
CA ALA A 40 9.73 -5.76 -4.68
C ALA A 40 10.37 -6.97 -3.97
N LEU A 41 10.43 -8.14 -4.62
CA LEU A 41 11.09 -9.34 -4.07
C LEU A 41 12.58 -9.13 -3.83
N THR A 42 13.29 -8.46 -4.74
CA THR A 42 14.71 -8.12 -4.55
C THR A 42 14.90 -7.22 -3.34
N GLY A 43 14.03 -6.22 -3.17
CA GLY A 43 14.03 -5.36 -1.98
C GLY A 43 13.78 -6.15 -0.69
N ALA A 44 12.81 -7.05 -0.72
CA ALA A 44 12.47 -7.91 0.43
C ALA A 44 13.62 -8.85 0.81
N ASP A 45 14.31 -9.44 -0.19
CA ASP A 45 15.49 -10.29 0.03
C ASP A 45 16.65 -9.50 0.66
N THR A 46 16.91 -8.30 0.16
CA THR A 46 17.94 -7.40 0.68
C THR A 46 17.70 -7.02 2.15
N ILE A 47 16.44 -6.75 2.52
CA ILE A 47 16.04 -6.49 3.92
C ILE A 47 16.16 -7.78 4.75
N ALA A 48 15.58 -8.89 4.29
CA ALA A 48 15.57 -10.16 5.05
C ALA A 48 16.99 -10.72 5.29
N SER A 49 17.91 -10.50 4.35
CA SER A 49 19.31 -10.87 4.52
C SER A 49 20.16 -9.91 5.37
N GLY A 50 19.57 -8.81 5.84
CA GLY A 50 20.25 -7.78 6.65
C GLY A 50 21.29 -6.96 5.89
N GLN A 51 21.24 -6.93 4.55
CA GLN A 51 22.20 -6.19 3.74
C GLN A 51 21.90 -4.68 3.72
N ALA A 52 20.66 -4.27 4.00
CA ALA A 52 20.26 -2.87 4.11
C ALA A 52 19.18 -2.69 5.17
N GLN A 53 19.12 -1.49 5.75
CA GLN A 53 18.09 -1.09 6.71
C GLN A 53 16.88 -0.48 5.99
N HIS A 54 17.09 0.23 4.89
CA HIS A 54 16.05 0.82 4.07
C HIS A 54 16.28 0.50 2.59
N ILE A 55 15.22 0.09 1.90
CA ILE A 55 15.22 -0.15 0.46
C ILE A 55 14.01 0.56 -0.14
N PHE A 56 14.19 1.18 -1.30
CA PHE A 56 13.12 1.70 -2.12
C PHE A 56 12.99 0.88 -3.40
N SER A 57 11.87 0.17 -3.54
CA SER A 57 11.50 -0.59 -4.73
C SER A 57 10.62 0.28 -5.64
N LEU A 58 11.21 0.79 -6.72
CA LEU A 58 10.52 1.61 -7.73
C LEU A 58 9.64 0.72 -8.60
N CYS A 59 8.53 0.26 -8.04
CA CYS A 59 7.58 -0.61 -8.70
C CYS A 59 6.70 0.14 -9.70
N ARG A 60 6.54 -0.42 -10.90
CA ARG A 60 5.58 0.03 -11.91
C ARG A 60 5.29 -1.13 -12.87
N PRO A 61 4.00 -1.58 -12.95
CA PRO A 61 2.79 -1.04 -12.30
C PRO A 61 2.78 -1.16 -10.78
N PRO A 62 1.89 -0.38 -10.10
CA PRO A 62 1.65 -0.49 -8.66
C PRO A 62 0.99 -1.83 -8.30
N GLY A 63 0.71 -2.06 -7.00
CA GLY A 63 0.23 -3.37 -6.57
C GLY A 63 -0.91 -3.39 -5.56
N HIS A 64 -1.09 -2.40 -4.72
CA HIS A 64 -1.90 -2.47 -3.50
C HIS A 64 -3.40 -2.73 -3.70
N HIS A 65 -3.94 -2.48 -4.91
CA HIS A 65 -5.34 -2.79 -5.23
C HIS A 65 -5.56 -4.23 -5.69
N ALA A 66 -4.50 -4.94 -6.14
CA ALA A 66 -4.63 -6.32 -6.61
C ALA A 66 -4.81 -7.28 -5.44
N SER A 67 -5.90 -8.08 -5.46
CA SER A 67 -6.15 -9.16 -4.53
C SER A 67 -5.69 -10.52 -5.08
N ARG A 68 -6.13 -11.62 -4.50
CA ARG A 68 -5.80 -12.98 -4.97
C ARG A 68 -6.41 -13.31 -6.33
N ASP A 69 -7.56 -12.71 -6.64
CA ASP A 69 -8.39 -13.04 -7.79
C ASP A 69 -8.95 -11.80 -8.53
N GLN A 70 -8.60 -10.59 -8.08
CA GLN A 70 -9.02 -9.36 -8.73
C GLN A 70 -7.84 -8.42 -8.99
N TYR A 71 -7.87 -7.75 -10.13
CA TYR A 71 -6.97 -6.68 -10.54
C TYR A 71 -7.77 -5.39 -10.77
N GLY A 72 -7.14 -4.24 -10.69
CA GLY A 72 -7.78 -2.93 -10.90
C GLY A 72 -7.01 -1.81 -10.22
N GLY A 73 -7.45 -0.55 -10.35
CA GLY A 73 -6.70 0.59 -9.82
C GLY A 73 -5.25 0.62 -10.32
N TYR A 74 -5.03 0.29 -11.59
CA TYR A 74 -3.73 0.14 -12.25
C TYR A 74 -2.85 -1.01 -11.72
N CYS A 75 -3.35 -1.83 -10.79
CA CYS A 75 -2.63 -2.92 -10.13
C CYS A 75 -3.03 -4.28 -10.70
N PHE A 76 -2.05 -5.16 -10.97
CA PHE A 76 -2.24 -6.51 -11.50
C PHE A 76 -1.74 -7.59 -10.54
N ILE A 77 -0.63 -7.35 -9.86
CA ILE A 77 -0.04 -8.21 -8.82
C ILE A 77 0.28 -7.33 -7.62
N ASN A 78 0.02 -7.82 -6.42
CA ASN A 78 0.26 -7.05 -5.20
C ASN A 78 1.73 -7.15 -4.76
N ASN A 79 2.51 -6.14 -5.13
CA ASN A 79 3.96 -6.08 -4.88
C ASN A 79 4.29 -6.11 -3.38
N ALA A 80 3.57 -5.33 -2.57
CA ALA A 80 3.75 -5.27 -1.13
C ALA A 80 3.37 -6.59 -0.44
N ALA A 81 2.27 -7.23 -0.87
CA ALA A 81 1.84 -8.51 -0.30
C ALA A 81 2.82 -9.65 -0.62
N ILE A 82 3.37 -9.69 -1.85
CA ILE A 82 4.39 -10.66 -2.22
C ILE A 82 5.65 -10.45 -1.38
N ALA A 83 6.10 -9.21 -1.20
CA ALA A 83 7.25 -8.89 -0.37
C ALA A 83 7.03 -9.30 1.10
N ALA A 84 5.84 -9.02 1.65
CA ALA A 84 5.48 -9.42 3.02
C ALA A 84 5.50 -10.94 3.19
N GLN A 85 4.93 -11.67 2.24
CA GLN A 85 4.94 -13.13 2.26
C GLN A 85 6.36 -13.68 2.17
N TYR A 86 7.20 -13.12 1.29
CA TYR A 86 8.61 -13.48 1.19
C TYR A 86 9.37 -13.28 2.51
N MET A 87 9.22 -12.10 3.15
CA MET A 87 9.84 -11.83 4.45
C MET A 87 9.37 -12.83 5.53
N ARG A 88 8.07 -13.17 5.54
CA ARG A 88 7.52 -14.20 6.45
C ARG A 88 8.14 -15.57 6.25
N GLU A 89 8.35 -15.98 5.02
CA GLU A 89 8.98 -17.27 4.68
C GLU A 89 10.49 -17.29 4.95
N ASN A 90 11.13 -16.12 5.03
CA ASN A 90 12.56 -15.97 5.26
C ASN A 90 12.91 -15.42 6.66
N GLY A 91 12.09 -15.73 7.67
CA GLY A 91 12.47 -15.62 9.07
C GLY A 91 11.76 -14.52 9.87
N ALA A 92 11.09 -13.57 9.23
CA ALA A 92 10.28 -12.59 9.96
C ALA A 92 9.08 -13.27 10.64
N ALA A 93 8.94 -13.21 11.95
CA ALA A 93 7.78 -13.74 12.67
C ALA A 93 6.53 -12.89 12.49
N LYS A 94 6.71 -11.59 12.25
CA LYS A 94 5.64 -10.62 12.02
C LYS A 94 6.10 -9.56 11.03
N VAL A 95 5.22 -9.12 10.13
CA VAL A 95 5.45 -8.01 9.20
C VAL A 95 4.32 -6.99 9.36
N ALA A 96 4.65 -5.69 9.35
CA ALA A 96 3.64 -4.66 9.20
C ALA A 96 3.67 -4.09 7.76
N ILE A 97 2.50 -3.80 7.22
CA ILE A 97 2.35 -3.05 5.97
C ILE A 97 1.62 -1.76 6.29
N LEU A 98 2.30 -0.63 6.10
CA LEU A 98 1.75 0.71 6.24
C LEU A 98 1.52 1.29 4.84
N ASP A 99 0.27 1.43 4.47
CA ASP A 99 -0.14 1.99 3.19
C ASP A 99 -0.46 3.48 3.37
N VAL A 100 0.34 4.33 2.74
CA VAL A 100 0.23 5.80 2.77
C VAL A 100 -0.13 6.37 1.39
N ASP A 101 -0.50 5.52 0.44
CA ASP A 101 -1.16 5.94 -0.79
C ASP A 101 -2.49 6.61 -0.46
N PHE A 102 -2.93 7.55 -1.32
CA PHE A 102 -4.21 8.22 -1.14
C PHE A 102 -5.39 7.24 -1.22
N HIS A 103 -5.27 6.20 -2.06
CA HIS A 103 -6.32 5.20 -2.25
C HIS A 103 -6.18 4.05 -1.26
N HIS A 104 -7.29 3.49 -0.84
CA HIS A 104 -7.28 2.32 0.04
C HIS A 104 -6.63 1.11 -0.62
N GLY A 105 -5.67 0.48 0.07
CA GLY A 105 -5.01 -0.76 -0.37
C GLY A 105 -5.90 -1.99 -0.21
N ASN A 106 -7.05 -1.99 -0.89
CA ASN A 106 -8.08 -3.04 -0.77
C ASN A 106 -7.59 -4.44 -1.12
N GLY A 107 -6.64 -4.56 -2.03
CA GLY A 107 -6.03 -5.84 -2.39
C GLY A 107 -5.17 -6.39 -1.25
N THR A 108 -4.36 -5.54 -0.63
CA THR A 108 -3.55 -5.90 0.54
C THR A 108 -4.43 -6.29 1.71
N GLN A 109 -5.47 -5.49 2.02
CA GLN A 109 -6.49 -5.84 3.01
C GLN A 109 -7.08 -7.23 2.73
N ALA A 110 -7.55 -7.49 1.51
CA ALA A 110 -8.19 -8.75 1.16
C ALA A 110 -7.26 -9.97 1.30
N ILE A 111 -5.97 -9.82 1.01
CA ILE A 111 -4.97 -10.90 1.09
C ILE A 111 -4.68 -11.28 2.55
N PHE A 112 -4.63 -10.30 3.45
CA PHE A 112 -4.24 -10.51 4.85
C PHE A 112 -5.38 -10.45 5.86
N TYR A 113 -6.64 -10.35 5.41
CA TYR A 113 -7.80 -10.07 6.26
C TYR A 113 -8.08 -11.12 7.35
N ASP A 114 -7.63 -12.36 7.15
CA ASP A 114 -7.76 -13.49 8.08
C ASP A 114 -6.43 -13.89 8.75
N ARG A 115 -5.40 -13.02 8.69
CA ARG A 115 -4.04 -13.31 9.14
C ARG A 115 -3.61 -12.37 10.28
N ALA A 116 -3.01 -12.96 11.34
CA ALA A 116 -2.45 -12.22 12.48
C ALA A 116 -0.93 -11.99 12.40
N ASP A 117 -0.27 -12.61 11.43
CA ASP A 117 1.18 -12.51 11.23
C ASP A 117 1.59 -11.37 10.29
N VAL A 118 0.58 -10.68 9.70
CA VAL A 118 0.75 -9.43 8.96
C VAL A 118 -0.26 -8.43 9.49
N LEU A 119 0.22 -7.28 10.01
CA LEU A 119 -0.61 -6.14 10.37
C LEU A 119 -0.72 -5.22 9.15
N PHE A 120 -1.93 -4.94 8.70
CA PHE A 120 -2.18 -3.98 7.63
C PHE A 120 -2.82 -2.69 8.18
N LEU A 121 -2.25 -1.55 7.79
CA LEU A 121 -2.76 -0.22 8.14
C LEU A 121 -2.81 0.63 6.89
N SER A 122 -3.93 1.31 6.63
CA SER A 122 -4.10 2.15 5.44
C SER A 122 -4.66 3.52 5.78
N LEU A 123 -3.95 4.57 5.33
CA LEU A 123 -4.30 5.99 5.51
C LEU A 123 -4.80 6.54 4.17
N HIS A 124 -6.10 6.67 3.97
CA HIS A 124 -6.67 6.90 2.65
C HIS A 124 -7.88 7.83 2.66
N GLY A 125 -8.27 8.28 1.48
CA GLY A 125 -9.50 9.05 1.29
C GLY A 125 -10.74 8.24 1.62
N ASP A 126 -11.72 8.85 2.32
CA ASP A 126 -12.97 8.19 2.70
C ASP A 126 -13.61 7.52 1.46
N PRO A 127 -13.89 6.20 1.50
CA PRO A 127 -14.45 5.44 0.38
C PRO A 127 -15.77 6.00 -0.17
N LYS A 128 -16.49 6.78 0.61
CA LYS A 128 -17.68 7.52 0.11
C LYS A 128 -17.34 8.49 -1.03
N HIS A 129 -16.09 8.94 -1.11
CA HIS A 129 -15.61 9.95 -2.04
C HIS A 129 -14.44 9.48 -2.90
N ALA A 130 -13.72 8.43 -2.47
CA ALA A 130 -12.51 7.92 -3.10
C ALA A 130 -12.67 6.47 -3.58
N PHE A 131 -11.97 6.11 -4.65
CA PHE A 131 -11.82 4.72 -5.07
C PHE A 131 -11.20 3.87 -3.93
N PRO A 132 -11.60 2.63 -3.70
CA PRO A 132 -12.52 1.80 -4.51
C PRO A 132 -14.00 1.91 -4.11
N HIS A 133 -14.42 2.87 -3.31
CA HIS A 133 -15.79 3.25 -2.93
C HIS A 133 -16.54 2.27 -2.01
N PHE A 134 -16.23 0.99 -2.02
CA PHE A 134 -16.97 -0.05 -1.29
C PHE A 134 -16.13 -0.82 -0.26
N LEU A 135 -14.85 -0.48 -0.10
CA LEU A 135 -13.91 -1.03 0.89
C LEU A 135 -13.04 0.09 1.47
N GLY A 136 -12.53 -0.12 2.69
CA GLY A 136 -11.66 0.84 3.39
C GLY A 136 -12.37 1.58 4.53
N TYR A 137 -13.50 1.04 5.01
CA TYR A 137 -14.21 1.62 6.15
C TYR A 137 -13.52 1.28 7.47
N ALA A 138 -13.63 2.16 8.47
CA ALA A 138 -12.96 2.01 9.76
C ALA A 138 -13.43 0.80 10.60
N ASP A 139 -14.60 0.25 10.29
CA ASP A 139 -15.15 -0.94 10.92
C ASP A 139 -14.71 -2.27 10.27
N GLU A 140 -13.93 -2.19 9.20
CA GLU A 140 -13.28 -3.36 8.57
C GLU A 140 -11.98 -3.69 9.31
N VAL A 141 -12.07 -4.51 10.36
CA VAL A 141 -10.97 -4.74 11.34
C VAL A 141 -10.27 -6.10 11.20
N GLY A 142 -10.58 -6.85 10.16
CA GLY A 142 -10.10 -8.23 9.98
C GLY A 142 -11.16 -9.26 10.28
N HIS A 143 -10.82 -10.55 10.16
CA HIS A 143 -11.73 -11.69 10.41
C HIS A 143 -10.98 -12.88 10.99
N GLY A 144 -11.62 -13.64 11.86
CA GLY A 144 -11.06 -14.86 12.41
C GLY A 144 -9.75 -14.62 13.14
N LYS A 145 -8.64 -15.21 12.66
CA LYS A 145 -7.30 -14.97 13.25
C LYS A 145 -6.77 -13.57 12.97
N GLY A 146 -7.26 -12.92 11.90
CA GLY A 146 -6.89 -11.57 11.51
C GLY A 146 -7.70 -10.47 12.20
N ASP A 147 -8.61 -10.80 13.11
CA ASP A 147 -9.41 -9.81 13.84
C ASP A 147 -8.50 -8.86 14.64
N GLY A 148 -8.64 -7.55 14.42
CA GLY A 148 -7.78 -6.49 14.99
C GLY A 148 -6.45 -6.27 14.26
N TYR A 149 -6.15 -7.02 13.18
CA TYR A 149 -4.91 -6.86 12.41
C TYR A 149 -5.10 -6.15 11.05
N ASN A 150 -6.26 -5.56 10.83
CA ASN A 150 -6.57 -4.64 9.74
C ASN A 150 -7.07 -3.33 10.34
N ILE A 151 -6.43 -2.20 10.01
CA ILE A 151 -6.78 -0.89 10.57
C ILE A 151 -6.87 0.14 9.45
N ASN A 152 -8.05 0.69 9.23
CA ASN A 152 -8.34 1.68 8.21
C ASN A 152 -8.51 3.07 8.84
N TYR A 153 -7.88 4.07 8.22
CA TYR A 153 -7.99 5.48 8.57
C TYR A 153 -8.59 6.28 7.39
N PRO A 154 -9.90 6.13 7.13
CA PRO A 154 -10.55 6.91 6.07
C PRO A 154 -10.64 8.39 6.46
N MET A 155 -10.22 9.29 5.58
CA MET A 155 -10.18 10.72 5.83
C MET A 155 -11.00 11.51 4.82
N ALA A 156 -11.62 12.59 5.31
CA ALA A 156 -12.52 13.44 4.53
C ALA A 156 -11.81 14.19 3.37
N PRO A 157 -12.57 14.62 2.34
CA PRO A 157 -12.04 15.54 1.33
C PRO A 157 -11.40 16.78 1.95
N GLN A 158 -10.30 17.24 1.32
CA GLN A 158 -9.54 18.42 1.73
C GLN A 158 -8.76 18.26 3.05
N THR A 159 -8.55 17.02 3.54
CA THR A 159 -7.73 16.76 4.73
C THR A 159 -6.33 17.35 4.58
N PRO A 160 -5.93 18.32 5.44
CA PRO A 160 -4.59 18.90 5.45
C PRO A 160 -3.60 17.99 6.20
N TYR A 161 -2.30 18.29 6.07
CA TYR A 161 -1.25 17.47 6.67
C TYR A 161 -1.36 17.33 8.19
N ASP A 162 -1.70 18.40 8.90
CA ASP A 162 -1.84 18.38 10.37
C ASP A 162 -2.91 17.36 10.85
N LYS A 163 -3.94 17.11 10.05
CA LYS A 163 -4.94 16.07 10.33
C LYS A 163 -4.51 14.69 9.81
N TRP A 164 -3.85 14.65 8.68
CA TRP A 164 -3.34 13.41 8.12
C TRP A 164 -2.27 12.77 9.03
N VAL A 165 -1.37 13.60 9.57
CA VAL A 165 -0.30 13.13 10.44
C VAL A 165 -0.78 12.59 11.79
N GLU A 166 -1.94 13.04 12.30
CA GLU A 166 -2.57 12.44 13.50
C GLU A 166 -2.90 10.95 13.24
N ALA A 167 -3.41 10.61 12.05
CA ALA A 167 -3.67 9.22 11.65
C ALA A 167 -2.36 8.43 11.50
N LEU A 168 -1.31 9.03 10.94
CA LEU A 168 0.01 8.41 10.87
C LEU A 168 0.58 8.11 12.26
N ASP A 169 0.48 9.04 13.21
CA ASP A 169 0.95 8.82 14.57
C ASP A 169 0.20 7.68 15.29
N HIS A 170 -1.11 7.55 15.05
CA HIS A 170 -1.89 6.41 15.53
C HIS A 170 -1.45 5.09 14.89
N ALA A 171 -1.21 5.09 13.57
CA ALA A 171 -0.70 3.92 12.85
C ALA A 171 0.69 3.50 13.39
N ILE A 172 1.60 4.45 13.60
CA ILE A 172 2.93 4.22 14.19
C ILE A 172 2.81 3.63 15.60
N ALA A 173 1.89 4.11 16.43
CA ALA A 173 1.66 3.55 17.76
C ALA A 173 1.15 2.10 17.68
N SER A 174 0.27 1.78 16.71
CA SER A 174 -0.22 0.42 16.47
C SER A 174 0.90 -0.50 15.98
N ILE A 175 1.78 -0.04 15.09
CA ILE A 175 2.95 -0.79 14.61
C ILE A 175 3.89 -1.10 15.79
N ARG A 176 4.19 -0.12 16.64
CA ARG A 176 5.02 -0.34 17.85
C ARG A 176 4.41 -1.38 18.79
N SER A 177 3.10 -1.33 19.02
CA SER A 177 2.38 -2.29 19.86
C SER A 177 2.39 -3.70 19.24
N TYR A 178 2.27 -3.81 17.93
CA TYR A 178 2.33 -5.07 17.21
C TYR A 178 3.73 -5.70 17.24
N ALA A 179 4.78 -4.88 17.32
CA ALA A 179 6.19 -5.25 17.34
C ALA A 179 6.58 -6.19 16.17
N PRO A 180 6.50 -5.73 14.91
CA PRO A 180 6.91 -6.52 13.75
C PRO A 180 8.44 -6.58 13.64
N ASP A 181 8.95 -7.58 12.93
CA ASP A 181 10.37 -7.72 12.60
C ASP A 181 10.79 -6.82 11.43
N SER A 182 9.84 -6.46 10.57
CA SER A 182 10.07 -5.63 9.38
C SER A 182 8.83 -4.82 9.05
N LEU A 183 9.05 -3.68 8.41
CA LEU A 183 8.01 -2.79 7.89
C LEU A 183 8.04 -2.77 6.36
N ILE A 184 6.88 -2.82 5.73
CA ILE A 184 6.69 -2.47 4.33
C ILE A 184 5.86 -1.19 4.29
N VAL A 185 6.29 -0.22 3.49
CA VAL A 185 5.53 0.99 3.22
C VAL A 185 5.05 0.94 1.77
N SER A 186 3.73 0.79 1.57
CA SER A 186 3.10 1.05 0.27
C SER A 186 3.02 2.57 0.12
N PHE A 187 3.91 3.12 -0.71
CA PHE A 187 4.12 4.55 -0.83
C PHE A 187 3.49 5.10 -2.11
N GLY A 188 2.38 5.84 -1.96
CA GLY A 188 1.81 6.68 -3.00
C GLY A 188 2.17 8.15 -2.78
N ALA A 189 2.57 8.85 -3.86
CA ALA A 189 2.78 10.30 -3.83
C ALA A 189 1.53 11.08 -4.25
N ASP A 190 0.38 10.42 -4.33
CA ASP A 190 -0.90 10.99 -4.73
C ASP A 190 -1.67 11.66 -3.57
N THR A 191 -1.16 11.59 -2.34
CA THR A 191 -1.65 12.44 -1.23
C THR A 191 -1.33 13.93 -1.42
N PHE A 192 -0.53 14.28 -2.45
CA PHE A 192 -0.08 15.64 -2.76
C PHE A 192 -1.24 16.56 -3.18
N GLU A 193 -1.21 17.83 -2.72
CA GLU A 193 -2.30 18.80 -2.91
C GLU A 193 -2.64 19.14 -4.37
N HIS A 194 -1.72 18.85 -5.30
CA HIS A 194 -1.90 19.06 -6.74
C HIS A 194 -2.01 17.77 -7.53
N ASP A 195 -2.20 16.64 -6.86
CA ASP A 195 -2.45 15.39 -7.57
C ASP A 195 -3.84 15.44 -8.25
N PRO A 196 -3.92 15.04 -9.54
CA PRO A 196 -5.14 15.22 -10.32
C PRO A 196 -6.28 14.27 -9.95
N ILE A 197 -6.00 13.18 -9.22
CA ILE A 197 -7.03 12.16 -8.88
C ILE A 197 -7.21 11.97 -7.38
N SER A 198 -6.64 12.85 -6.57
CA SER A 198 -6.81 12.85 -5.12
C SER A 198 -7.39 14.16 -4.59
N PHE A 199 -7.67 14.23 -3.31
CA PHE A 199 -8.22 15.41 -2.68
C PHE A 199 -7.54 15.81 -1.36
N PHE A 200 -6.46 15.15 -0.97
CA PHE A 200 -5.67 15.56 0.21
C PHE A 200 -4.86 16.83 -0.07
N LYS A 201 -4.33 17.43 0.97
CA LYS A 201 -3.64 18.72 0.90
C LYS A 201 -2.22 18.66 1.48
N LEU A 202 -1.52 17.53 1.28
CA LEU A 202 -0.13 17.42 1.64
C LEU A 202 0.74 18.21 0.67
N LYS A 203 1.78 18.85 1.21
CA LYS A 203 2.79 19.60 0.44
C LYS A 203 4.07 18.79 0.30
N SER A 204 4.94 19.19 -0.60
CA SER A 204 6.21 18.49 -0.84
C SER A 204 7.07 18.34 0.42
N ASP A 205 7.10 19.35 1.30
CA ASP A 205 7.87 19.28 2.54
C ASP A 205 7.30 18.31 3.56
N ASP A 206 5.99 18.02 3.50
CA ASP A 206 5.33 17.10 4.44
C ASP A 206 5.81 15.65 4.25
N TYR A 207 6.24 15.28 3.03
CA TYR A 207 6.81 13.96 2.75
C TYR A 207 8.11 13.70 3.50
N PHE A 208 8.89 14.75 3.77
CA PHE A 208 10.08 14.61 4.59
C PHE A 208 9.72 14.26 6.04
N ASP A 209 8.75 14.96 6.66
CA ASP A 209 8.30 14.65 8.02
C ASP A 209 7.64 13.26 8.09
N MET A 210 6.87 12.87 7.06
CA MET A 210 6.31 11.51 6.92
C MET A 210 7.42 10.45 6.99
N GLY A 211 8.46 10.58 6.19
CA GLY A 211 9.61 9.66 6.18
C GLY A 211 10.33 9.61 7.52
N ALA A 212 10.60 10.76 8.13
CA ALA A 212 11.29 10.87 9.42
C ALA A 212 10.50 10.20 10.57
N ARG A 213 9.17 10.35 10.60
CA ARG A 213 8.30 9.69 11.59
C ARG A 213 8.30 8.17 11.42
N ILE A 214 8.29 7.68 10.18
CA ILE A 214 8.35 6.25 9.88
C ILE A 214 9.73 5.70 10.27
N ASN A 215 10.83 6.40 9.95
CA ASN A 215 12.18 6.01 10.36
C ASN A 215 12.33 5.90 11.89
N ALA A 216 11.65 6.75 12.65
CA ALA A 216 11.67 6.70 14.12
C ALA A 216 11.09 5.40 14.72
N LEU A 217 10.53 4.50 13.92
CA LEU A 217 10.21 3.12 14.31
C LEU A 217 11.48 2.26 14.49
N GLY A 218 12.58 2.58 13.79
CA GLY A 218 13.84 1.82 13.85
C GLY A 218 13.75 0.42 13.25
N LEU A 219 12.78 0.17 12.38
CA LEU A 219 12.55 -1.14 11.76
C LEU A 219 13.24 -1.24 10.39
N PRO A 220 13.76 -2.41 10.01
CA PRO A 220 14.11 -2.68 8.63
C PRO A 220 12.91 -2.42 7.73
N THR A 221 13.05 -1.50 6.75
CA THR A 221 11.92 -0.97 6.00
C THR A 221 12.10 -1.12 4.50
N LEU A 222 11.15 -1.78 3.85
CA LEU A 222 11.00 -1.81 2.41
C LEU A 222 9.90 -0.82 2.00
N THR A 223 10.25 0.20 1.24
CA THR A 223 9.28 1.07 0.57
C THR A 223 8.98 0.54 -0.84
N VAL A 224 7.70 0.32 -1.12
CA VAL A 224 7.21 -0.12 -2.44
C VAL A 224 6.43 1.04 -3.06
N MET A 225 6.84 1.49 -4.25
CA MET A 225 6.15 2.57 -4.95
C MET A 225 4.77 2.10 -5.43
N GLU A 226 3.76 2.91 -5.14
CA GLU A 226 2.38 2.73 -5.59
C GLU A 226 1.96 3.89 -6.51
N GLY A 227 0.96 4.70 -6.15
CA GLY A 227 0.43 5.79 -6.95
C GLY A 227 1.21 7.11 -6.89
N GLY A 228 0.70 8.09 -7.61
CA GLY A 228 1.25 9.45 -7.72
C GLY A 228 1.21 9.95 -9.16
N TYR A 229 0.42 10.99 -9.42
CA TYR A 229 0.05 11.40 -10.78
C TYR A 229 0.38 12.88 -11.06
N ALA A 230 0.87 13.62 -10.07
CA ALA A 230 1.45 14.95 -10.24
C ALA A 230 2.86 14.82 -10.85
N VAL A 231 2.95 14.56 -12.15
CA VAL A 231 4.18 14.14 -12.88
C VAL A 231 5.37 15.07 -12.65
N LYS A 232 5.13 16.36 -12.42
CA LYS A 232 6.19 17.35 -12.19
C LYS A 232 6.77 17.29 -10.77
N ASP A 233 5.97 16.83 -9.81
CA ASP A 233 6.26 16.93 -8.39
C ASP A 233 6.53 15.57 -7.75
N ILE A 234 6.09 14.47 -8.36
CA ILE A 234 6.23 13.11 -7.83
C ILE A 234 7.69 12.77 -7.45
N GLY A 235 8.66 13.17 -8.27
CA GLY A 235 10.08 12.94 -7.99
C GLY A 235 10.57 13.73 -6.77
N ILE A 236 10.11 14.98 -6.60
CA ILE A 236 10.44 15.82 -5.44
C ILE A 236 9.84 15.21 -4.18
N ASN A 237 8.56 14.87 -4.21
CA ASN A 237 7.84 14.28 -3.07
C ASN A 237 8.48 12.95 -2.64
N THR A 238 8.80 12.08 -3.60
CA THR A 238 9.48 10.80 -3.33
C THR A 238 10.86 11.00 -2.72
N VAL A 239 11.67 11.92 -3.25
CA VAL A 239 13.02 12.22 -2.73
C VAL A 239 12.92 12.79 -1.32
N ASN A 240 11.98 13.70 -1.04
CA ASN A 240 11.78 14.25 0.30
C ASN A 240 11.43 13.14 1.29
N PHE A 241 10.54 12.22 0.92
CA PHE A 241 10.21 11.05 1.74
C PHE A 241 11.44 10.19 2.04
N LEU A 242 12.23 9.86 1.02
CA LEU A 242 13.45 9.05 1.18
C LEU A 242 14.49 9.74 2.06
N ILE A 243 14.71 11.06 1.90
CA ILE A 243 15.60 11.82 2.79
C ILE A 243 15.11 11.77 4.24
N GLY A 244 13.79 11.82 4.46
CA GLY A 244 13.19 11.66 5.77
C GLY A 244 13.47 10.29 6.39
N LEU A 245 13.39 9.22 5.60
CA LEU A 245 13.67 7.84 6.04
C LEU A 245 15.13 7.59 6.44
N GLU A 246 16.08 8.42 6.01
CA GLU A 246 17.52 8.26 6.31
C GLU A 246 17.99 9.09 7.51
N ARG A 247 17.12 9.88 8.14
CA ARG A 247 17.48 10.78 9.27
C ARG A 247 16.91 10.30 10.59
#